data_6c8fb110f9a8270fbdc01b46140b8850
#
_entry.id   6c8fb110f9a8270fbdc01b46140b8850
#
_cell.length_a   1.000
_cell.length_b   1.000
_cell.length_c   1.000
_cell.angle_alpha   90.00
_cell.angle_beta   90.00
_cell.angle_gamma   90.00
#
_symmetry.space_group_name_H-M   'P 1'
#
loop_
_entity.id
_entity.type
_entity.pdbx_description
1 polymer ?
#
loop_
_entity_poly.entity_id
_entity_poly.type
_entity_poly.pdbx_seq_one_letter_code
_entity_poly.pdbx_strand_id
1 'polypeptide(L)'
;MIYEYKSKFSGLIHGMLSQRDALGYSVNSYNQKLSNFDRYCMNYFPDETILTKEISFAWCNDAKGNGGSNRAQAIRGFARYIISTGNKAYVMPPAFFPKPKAKLPIVMNHVELTNFFCATDCYPGNKNNVMSEYTVPVIFRLQYACGMRPQEVRRLRCVDFNFDNNTVYIAEGKRHKDRRLPINENVMEMCKRYNLLAEKVFTNREYFFQTQSGKPYSAGWLRKAFLTCWELSGNETGRGSCTPYALRHNFASQILMHWVEEGRNLDAMIPYLSAYMGHEKFSDTYYYIHLLPERLALMDFTRSDGIIPVIRL
;
A
#
# COMPACT_ATOMS: atom_id res chain seq x y z
N MET A 1 -6.41 0.40 23.01
CA MET A 1 -6.21 -0.67 24.03
C MET A 1 -5.30 -1.73 23.41
N ILE A 2 -4.26 -2.12 24.14
CA ILE A 2 -3.41 -3.26 23.78
C ILE A 2 -4.24 -4.50 24.11
N TYR A 3 -4.36 -5.46 23.18
CA TYR A 3 -5.11 -6.69 23.42
C TYR A 3 -4.37 -7.56 24.45
N GLU A 4 -5.08 -8.00 25.48
CA GLU A 4 -4.57 -8.91 26.50
C GLU A 4 -4.86 -10.36 26.09
N TYR A 5 -3.81 -11.15 25.89
CA TYR A 5 -3.91 -12.56 25.53
C TYR A 5 -4.26 -13.41 26.76
N LYS A 6 -5.22 -14.33 26.62
CA LYS A 6 -5.80 -15.09 27.75
C LYS A 6 -5.82 -16.61 27.53
N SER A 7 -5.68 -17.10 26.30
CA SER A 7 -5.64 -18.54 26.03
C SER A 7 -4.38 -19.19 26.60
N LYS A 8 -4.34 -20.52 26.63
CA LYS A 8 -3.14 -21.28 27.03
C LYS A 8 -1.94 -21.00 26.11
N PHE A 9 -2.13 -20.37 24.95
CA PHE A 9 -1.08 -19.93 24.03
C PHE A 9 -0.54 -18.54 24.33
N SER A 10 -1.07 -17.81 25.32
CA SER A 10 -0.75 -16.40 25.58
C SER A 10 0.76 -16.14 25.73
N GLY A 11 1.47 -16.97 26.53
CA GLY A 11 2.91 -16.85 26.72
C GLY A 11 3.72 -17.04 25.43
N LEU A 12 3.34 -18.02 24.61
CA LEU A 12 3.98 -18.27 23.32
C LEU A 12 3.70 -17.15 22.30
N ILE A 13 2.50 -16.57 22.35
CA ILE A 13 2.14 -15.44 21.48
C ILE A 13 2.97 -14.21 21.86
N HIS A 14 3.06 -13.89 23.15
CA HIS A 14 3.89 -12.79 23.63
C HIS A 14 5.36 -12.97 23.25
N GLY A 15 5.91 -14.16 23.45
CA GLY A 15 7.29 -14.46 23.07
C GLY A 15 7.55 -14.28 21.58
N MET A 16 6.64 -14.76 20.71
CA MET A 16 6.76 -14.55 19.28
C MET A 16 6.71 -13.08 18.88
N LEU A 17 5.79 -12.30 19.44
CA LEU A 17 5.67 -10.89 19.15
C LEU A 17 6.89 -10.10 19.60
N SER A 18 7.41 -10.40 20.79
CA SER A 18 8.65 -9.79 21.32
C SER A 18 9.86 -10.13 20.48
N GLN A 19 10.02 -11.39 20.03
CA GLN A 19 11.09 -11.78 19.13
C GLN A 19 11.01 -11.05 17.80
N ARG A 20 9.81 -10.91 17.23
CA ARG A 20 9.62 -10.17 15.97
C ARG A 20 9.97 -8.70 16.11
N ASP A 21 9.59 -8.08 17.22
CA ASP A 21 9.92 -6.68 17.51
C ASP A 21 11.42 -6.49 17.65
N ALA A 22 12.08 -7.34 18.42
CA ALA A 22 13.54 -7.33 18.58
C ALA A 22 14.31 -7.50 17.26
N LEU A 23 13.72 -8.22 16.28
CA LEU A 23 14.28 -8.40 14.94
C LEU A 23 13.88 -7.27 13.96
N GLY A 24 13.21 -6.20 14.44
CA GLY A 24 12.78 -5.08 13.60
C GLY A 24 11.60 -5.38 12.67
N TYR A 25 10.88 -6.48 12.85
CA TYR A 25 9.70 -6.79 12.05
C TYR A 25 8.45 -6.14 12.63
N SER A 26 7.58 -5.61 11.77
CA SER A 26 6.27 -5.11 12.21
C SER A 26 5.45 -6.20 12.91
N VAL A 27 5.05 -5.92 14.13
CA VAL A 27 4.22 -6.83 14.96
C VAL A 27 2.72 -6.66 14.71
N ASN A 28 2.28 -5.51 14.21
CA ASN A 28 0.86 -5.14 14.14
C ASN A 28 -0.01 -6.16 13.37
N SER A 29 0.47 -6.64 12.23
CA SER A 29 -0.28 -7.62 11.42
C SER A 29 -0.40 -8.98 12.10
N TYR A 30 0.64 -9.42 12.81
CA TYR A 30 0.60 -10.66 13.58
C TYR A 30 -0.22 -10.49 14.86
N ASN A 31 -0.07 -9.38 15.56
CA ASN A 31 -0.86 -9.06 16.74
C ASN A 31 -2.37 -9.13 16.45
N GLN A 32 -2.81 -8.52 15.35
CA GLN A 32 -4.22 -8.57 14.94
C GLN A 32 -4.73 -9.99 14.65
N LYS A 33 -3.90 -10.81 13.99
CA LYS A 33 -4.27 -12.20 13.66
C LYS A 33 -4.23 -13.10 14.88
N LEU A 34 -3.18 -12.99 15.69
CA LEU A 34 -3.01 -13.81 16.89
C LEU A 34 -3.99 -13.43 18.00
N SER A 35 -4.42 -12.16 18.11
CA SER A 35 -5.51 -11.80 19.03
C SER A 35 -6.86 -12.40 18.61
N ASN A 36 -7.07 -12.57 17.30
CA ASN A 36 -8.24 -13.30 16.80
C ASN A 36 -8.13 -14.82 17.09
N PHE A 37 -6.92 -15.39 16.92
CA PHE A 37 -6.63 -16.78 17.27
C PHE A 37 -6.82 -17.05 18.76
N ASP A 38 -6.31 -16.19 19.62
CA ASP A 38 -6.44 -16.29 21.07
C ASP A 38 -7.91 -16.34 21.51
N ARG A 39 -8.73 -15.39 21.00
CA ARG A 39 -10.18 -15.41 21.27
C ARG A 39 -10.86 -16.68 20.75
N TYR A 40 -10.45 -17.18 19.60
CA TYR A 40 -10.98 -18.40 19.05
C TYR A 40 -10.65 -19.61 19.96
N CYS A 41 -9.39 -19.72 20.42
CA CYS A 41 -8.98 -20.77 21.34
C CYS A 41 -9.73 -20.71 22.66
N MET A 42 -9.92 -19.51 23.23
CA MET A 42 -10.68 -19.36 24.47
C MET A 42 -12.12 -19.89 24.35
N ASN A 43 -12.75 -19.68 23.19
CA ASN A 43 -14.14 -20.05 22.98
C ASN A 43 -14.33 -21.53 22.63
N TYR A 44 -13.39 -22.13 21.89
CA TYR A 44 -13.57 -23.46 21.31
C TYR A 44 -12.57 -24.51 21.77
N PHE A 45 -11.43 -24.09 22.33
CA PHE A 45 -10.31 -24.92 22.74
C PHE A 45 -9.66 -24.40 24.04
N PRO A 46 -10.43 -24.19 25.13
CA PRO A 46 -9.94 -23.47 26.33
C PRO A 46 -8.82 -24.21 27.08
N ASP A 47 -8.79 -25.53 27.02
CA ASP A 47 -7.84 -26.36 27.77
C ASP A 47 -6.64 -26.82 26.94
N GLU A 48 -6.65 -26.55 25.65
CA GLU A 48 -5.61 -27.00 24.75
C GLU A 48 -4.31 -26.18 24.90
N THR A 49 -3.22 -26.91 25.10
CA THR A 49 -1.87 -26.32 25.28
C THR A 49 -0.95 -26.58 24.09
N ILE A 50 -1.34 -27.49 23.20
CA ILE A 50 -0.56 -27.88 22.01
C ILE A 50 -1.28 -27.40 20.75
N LEU A 51 -0.57 -26.74 19.86
CA LEU A 51 -1.12 -26.35 18.57
C LEU A 51 -1.27 -27.58 17.66
N THR A 52 -2.48 -28.14 17.67
CA THR A 52 -2.80 -29.37 16.91
C THR A 52 -3.25 -29.05 15.49
N LYS A 53 -3.37 -30.09 14.67
CA LYS A 53 -3.95 -30.01 13.32
C LYS A 53 -5.38 -29.51 13.38
N GLU A 54 -6.19 -30.05 14.30
CA GLU A 54 -7.61 -29.73 14.48
C GLU A 54 -7.80 -28.24 14.74
N ILE A 55 -7.09 -27.67 15.72
CA ILE A 55 -7.15 -26.24 16.05
C ILE A 55 -6.77 -25.39 14.85
N SER A 56 -5.68 -25.74 14.17
CA SER A 56 -5.15 -24.99 13.04
C SER A 56 -6.15 -24.94 11.88
N PHE A 57 -6.77 -26.07 11.54
CA PHE A 57 -7.77 -26.14 10.46
C PHE A 57 -9.10 -25.48 10.88
N ALA A 58 -9.61 -25.74 12.08
CA ALA A 58 -10.85 -25.19 12.58
C ALA A 58 -10.82 -23.64 12.53
N TRP A 59 -9.72 -23.03 13.05
CA TRP A 59 -9.55 -21.58 13.01
C TRP A 59 -9.43 -21.02 11.60
N CYS A 60 -8.74 -21.71 10.68
CA CYS A 60 -8.63 -21.26 9.30
C CYS A 60 -9.97 -21.35 8.55
N ASN A 61 -10.75 -22.40 8.78
CA ASN A 61 -12.06 -22.62 8.15
C ASN A 61 -13.14 -21.65 8.65
N ASP A 62 -13.06 -21.19 9.91
CA ASP A 62 -13.94 -20.17 10.48
C ASP A 62 -13.82 -18.79 9.80
N ALA A 63 -12.82 -18.59 8.94
CA ALA A 63 -12.62 -17.34 8.25
C ALA A 63 -13.54 -17.14 7.06
N LYS A 64 -14.10 -15.93 6.90
CA LYS A 64 -14.89 -15.57 5.72
C LYS A 64 -14.00 -15.22 4.53
N GLY A 65 -14.40 -15.60 3.34
CA GLY A 65 -13.74 -15.29 2.07
C GLY A 65 -12.25 -15.74 2.07
N ASN A 66 -11.34 -14.84 1.66
CA ASN A 66 -9.90 -15.12 1.60
C ASN A 66 -9.20 -15.09 2.97
N GLY A 67 -9.95 -14.94 4.06
CA GLY A 67 -9.40 -14.88 5.42
C GLY A 67 -8.64 -16.13 5.82
N GLY A 68 -9.08 -17.32 5.37
CA GLY A 68 -8.45 -18.61 5.66
C GLY A 68 -6.97 -18.67 5.25
N SER A 69 -6.64 -18.20 4.06
CA SER A 69 -5.25 -18.14 3.58
C SER A 69 -4.37 -17.22 4.45
N ASN A 70 -4.90 -16.07 4.89
CA ASN A 70 -4.20 -15.15 5.77
C ASN A 70 -4.00 -15.71 7.18
N ARG A 71 -5.02 -16.41 7.72
CA ARG A 71 -4.92 -17.12 9.00
C ARG A 71 -3.92 -18.27 8.90
N ALA A 72 -3.95 -19.06 7.84
CA ALA A 72 -3.02 -20.16 7.60
C ALA A 72 -1.56 -19.69 7.52
N GLN A 73 -1.30 -18.53 6.91
CA GLN A 73 0.05 -17.95 6.91
C GLN A 73 0.51 -17.56 8.32
N ALA A 74 -0.38 -16.98 9.12
CA ALA A 74 -0.05 -16.58 10.49
C ALA A 74 0.20 -17.81 11.39
N ILE A 75 -0.69 -18.82 11.31
CA ILE A 75 -0.58 -20.00 12.16
C ILE A 75 0.64 -20.86 11.81
N ARG A 76 1.04 -20.94 10.53
CA ARG A 76 2.31 -21.58 10.11
C ARG A 76 3.52 -20.88 10.73
N GLY A 77 3.52 -19.54 10.73
CA GLY A 77 4.57 -18.76 11.36
C GLY A 77 4.63 -18.99 12.87
N PHE A 78 3.46 -19.03 13.51
CA PHE A 78 3.35 -19.29 14.95
C PHE A 78 3.77 -20.72 15.32
N ALA A 79 3.33 -21.72 14.56
CA ALA A 79 3.76 -23.11 14.74
C ALA A 79 5.28 -23.28 14.66
N ARG A 80 5.93 -22.63 13.68
CA ARG A 80 7.40 -22.68 13.55
C ARG A 80 8.09 -22.02 14.73
N TYR A 81 7.54 -20.90 15.22
CA TYR A 81 8.05 -20.26 16.43
C TYR A 81 7.93 -21.21 17.63
N ILE A 82 6.77 -21.84 17.86
CA ILE A 82 6.55 -22.81 18.95
C ILE A 82 7.61 -23.92 18.89
N ILE A 83 7.85 -24.48 17.72
CA ILE A 83 8.88 -25.54 17.54
C ILE A 83 10.28 -25.00 17.84
N SER A 84 10.61 -23.78 17.43
CA SER A 84 11.93 -23.18 17.70
C SER A 84 12.19 -22.93 19.18
N THR A 85 11.14 -22.90 20.01
CA THR A 85 11.24 -22.81 21.48
C THR A 85 11.28 -24.19 22.18
N GLY A 86 11.40 -25.29 21.41
CA GLY A 86 11.45 -26.65 21.93
C GLY A 86 10.07 -27.28 22.20
N ASN A 87 8.99 -26.61 21.88
CA ASN A 87 7.63 -27.11 22.09
C ASN A 87 7.08 -27.83 20.84
N LYS A 88 6.09 -28.70 21.05
CA LYS A 88 5.41 -29.41 19.95
C LYS A 88 4.33 -28.52 19.31
N ALA A 89 4.26 -28.51 17.98
CA ALA A 89 3.20 -27.88 17.22
C ALA A 89 3.02 -28.52 15.86
N TYR A 90 1.80 -28.49 15.33
CA TYR A 90 1.52 -28.89 13.96
C TYR A 90 1.80 -27.75 13.00
N VAL A 91 2.67 -27.98 12.00
CA VAL A 91 2.93 -27.02 10.91
C VAL A 91 2.08 -27.39 9.71
N MET A 92 1.06 -26.60 9.43
CA MET A 92 0.19 -26.82 8.28
C MET A 92 0.97 -26.71 6.95
N PRO A 93 0.90 -27.71 6.06
CA PRO A 93 1.53 -27.64 4.74
C PRO A 93 1.03 -26.45 3.89
N PRO A 94 1.89 -25.85 3.04
CA PRO A 94 1.51 -24.70 2.18
C PRO A 94 0.35 -24.97 1.22
N ALA A 95 0.16 -26.23 0.79
CA ALA A 95 -0.91 -26.65 -0.11
C ALA A 95 -2.32 -26.41 0.47
N PHE A 96 -2.45 -26.45 1.81
CA PHE A 96 -3.71 -26.10 2.46
C PHE A 96 -3.85 -24.59 2.57
N PHE A 97 -5.01 -24.07 2.19
CA PHE A 97 -5.28 -22.63 2.14
C PHE A 97 -4.26 -21.87 1.27
N PRO A 98 -4.13 -22.19 -0.01
CA PRO A 98 -3.21 -21.50 -0.90
C PRO A 98 -3.54 -20.01 -0.96
N LYS A 99 -2.54 -19.19 -1.24
CA LYS A 99 -2.80 -17.77 -1.51
C LYS A 99 -3.69 -17.66 -2.74
N PRO A 100 -4.72 -16.80 -2.72
CA PRO A 100 -5.47 -16.51 -3.93
C PRO A 100 -4.53 -16.04 -5.03
N LYS A 101 -4.82 -16.44 -6.28
CA LYS A 101 -4.08 -15.93 -7.43
C LYS A 101 -4.12 -14.40 -7.41
N ALA A 102 -2.98 -13.78 -7.62
CA ALA A 102 -2.91 -12.33 -7.74
C ALA A 102 -3.80 -11.90 -8.91
N LYS A 103 -4.71 -10.97 -8.65
CA LYS A 103 -5.46 -10.33 -9.74
C LYS A 103 -4.49 -9.42 -10.48
N LEU A 104 -4.60 -9.40 -11.81
CA LEU A 104 -3.87 -8.44 -12.62
C LEU A 104 -4.24 -7.02 -12.17
N PRO A 105 -3.27 -6.11 -12.04
CA PRO A 105 -3.56 -4.74 -11.71
C PRO A 105 -4.30 -4.07 -12.87
N ILE A 106 -5.19 -3.16 -12.53
CA ILE A 106 -5.81 -2.31 -13.52
C ILE A 106 -4.77 -1.31 -14.01
N VAL A 107 -4.51 -1.31 -15.31
CA VAL A 107 -3.75 -0.29 -16.01
C VAL A 107 -4.76 0.65 -16.66
N MET A 108 -4.78 1.90 -16.23
CA MET A 108 -5.64 2.95 -16.80
C MET A 108 -5.06 3.41 -18.12
N ASN A 109 -5.90 3.58 -19.13
CA ASN A 109 -5.53 4.28 -20.35
C ASN A 109 -5.45 5.80 -20.08
N HIS A 110 -5.03 6.58 -21.11
CA HIS A 110 -4.87 8.02 -20.99
C HIS A 110 -6.18 8.72 -20.61
N VAL A 111 -7.30 8.34 -21.24
CA VAL A 111 -8.62 8.93 -20.98
C VAL A 111 -9.09 8.64 -19.56
N GLU A 112 -8.98 7.39 -19.12
CA GLU A 112 -9.35 6.98 -17.76
C GLU A 112 -8.52 7.72 -16.70
N LEU A 113 -7.23 7.90 -16.95
CA LEU A 113 -6.32 8.61 -16.05
C LEU A 113 -6.64 10.11 -16.00
N THR A 114 -6.90 10.72 -17.15
CA THR A 114 -7.31 12.13 -17.23
C THR A 114 -8.64 12.35 -16.50
N ASN A 115 -9.65 11.53 -16.79
CA ASN A 115 -10.94 11.60 -16.11
C ASN A 115 -10.80 11.43 -14.59
N PHE A 116 -9.95 10.51 -14.16
CA PHE A 116 -9.67 10.32 -12.73
C PHE A 116 -9.07 11.59 -12.10
N PHE A 117 -8.08 12.22 -12.72
CA PHE A 117 -7.49 13.44 -12.18
C PHE A 117 -8.46 14.63 -12.22
N CYS A 118 -9.28 14.77 -13.24
CA CYS A 118 -10.36 15.77 -13.27
C CYS A 118 -11.35 15.52 -12.11
N ALA A 119 -11.70 14.26 -11.86
CA ALA A 119 -12.57 13.91 -10.73
C ALA A 119 -11.93 14.20 -9.36
N THR A 120 -10.59 14.11 -9.23
CA THR A 120 -9.91 14.52 -8.00
C THR A 120 -10.06 16.01 -7.72
N ASP A 121 -10.09 16.86 -8.75
CA ASP A 121 -10.26 18.32 -8.62
C ASP A 121 -11.70 18.70 -8.22
N CYS A 122 -12.65 17.80 -8.50
CA CYS A 122 -14.07 17.93 -8.12
C CYS A 122 -14.40 17.13 -6.84
N TYR A 123 -13.40 16.67 -6.08
CA TYR A 123 -13.65 15.89 -4.88
C TYR A 123 -14.46 16.69 -3.86
N PRO A 124 -15.60 16.15 -3.36
CA PRO A 124 -16.45 16.90 -2.45
C PRO A 124 -15.75 17.11 -1.10
N GLY A 125 -15.69 18.34 -0.66
CA GLY A 125 -15.21 18.69 0.67
C GLY A 125 -16.05 18.02 1.77
N ASN A 126 -15.45 17.85 2.94
CA ASN A 126 -16.13 17.31 4.11
C ASN A 126 -15.96 18.29 5.28
N LYS A 127 -17.07 18.67 5.93
CA LYS A 127 -17.06 19.56 7.11
C LYS A 127 -16.17 19.05 8.24
N ASN A 128 -16.03 17.73 8.37
CA ASN A 128 -15.17 17.10 9.38
C ASN A 128 -13.70 16.97 8.92
N ASN A 129 -13.38 17.40 7.71
CA ASN A 129 -12.05 17.32 7.12
C ASN A 129 -11.86 18.46 6.12
N VAL A 130 -11.64 19.65 6.67
CA VAL A 130 -11.59 20.93 5.94
C VAL A 130 -10.57 20.93 4.79
N MET A 131 -9.49 20.12 4.91
CA MET A 131 -8.45 20.08 3.87
C MET A 131 -8.66 18.96 2.83
N SER A 132 -9.74 18.15 2.93
CA SER A 132 -9.89 16.97 2.06
C SER A 132 -9.99 17.32 0.58
N GLU A 133 -10.67 18.40 0.23
CA GLU A 133 -10.83 18.87 -1.15
C GLU A 133 -9.48 19.30 -1.77
N TYR A 134 -8.58 19.87 -0.98
CA TYR A 134 -7.23 20.26 -1.41
C TYR A 134 -6.25 19.08 -1.34
N THR A 135 -6.43 18.19 -0.37
CA THR A 135 -5.56 17.03 -0.17
C THR A 135 -5.70 16.00 -1.30
N VAL A 136 -6.94 15.71 -1.72
CA VAL A 136 -7.21 14.64 -2.68
C VAL A 136 -6.54 14.88 -4.04
N PRO A 137 -6.62 16.06 -4.65
CA PRO A 137 -5.92 16.32 -5.90
C PRO A 137 -4.40 16.16 -5.79
N VAL A 138 -3.82 16.65 -4.70
CA VAL A 138 -2.37 16.69 -4.51
C VAL A 138 -1.81 15.30 -4.17
N ILE A 139 -2.44 14.58 -3.24
CA ILE A 139 -1.94 13.27 -2.79
C ILE A 139 -1.93 12.23 -3.92
N PHE A 140 -2.95 12.20 -4.78
CA PHE A 140 -3.01 11.24 -5.88
C PHE A 140 -2.08 11.62 -7.03
N ARG A 141 -1.93 12.92 -7.35
CA ARG A 141 -0.95 13.38 -8.35
C ARG A 141 0.47 13.10 -7.90
N LEU A 142 0.80 13.40 -6.63
CA LEU A 142 2.12 13.09 -6.07
C LEU A 142 2.39 11.58 -6.06
N GLN A 143 1.39 10.77 -5.67
CA GLN A 143 1.50 9.31 -5.70
C GLN A 143 1.79 8.80 -7.11
N TYR A 144 1.07 9.32 -8.10
CA TYR A 144 1.25 8.95 -9.49
C TYR A 144 2.60 9.40 -10.04
N ALA A 145 2.92 10.69 -9.91
CA ALA A 145 4.12 11.29 -10.47
C ALA A 145 5.43 10.67 -9.93
N CYS A 146 5.40 10.16 -8.69
CA CYS A 146 6.56 9.56 -8.05
C CYS A 146 6.46 8.04 -7.90
N GLY A 147 5.41 7.41 -8.40
CA GLY A 147 5.21 5.97 -8.25
C GLY A 147 5.19 5.48 -6.80
N MET A 148 4.81 6.32 -5.84
CA MET A 148 4.84 6.00 -4.41
C MET A 148 3.81 4.93 -4.04
N ARG A 149 4.13 4.15 -2.98
CA ARG A 149 3.11 3.28 -2.36
C ARG A 149 2.05 4.14 -1.67
N PRO A 150 0.78 3.71 -1.63
CA PRO A 150 -0.28 4.44 -0.93
C PRO A 150 0.06 4.74 0.55
N GLN A 151 0.82 3.84 1.19
CA GLN A 151 1.26 4.04 2.56
C GLN A 151 2.35 5.10 2.68
N GLU A 152 3.26 5.17 1.71
CA GLU A 152 4.36 6.14 1.69
C GLU A 152 3.81 7.56 1.55
N VAL A 153 3.02 7.80 0.50
CA VAL A 153 2.51 9.15 0.22
C VAL A 153 1.67 9.72 1.38
N ARG A 154 0.82 8.92 2.02
CA ARG A 154 -0.01 9.41 3.13
C ARG A 154 0.74 9.65 4.44
N ARG A 155 1.97 9.13 4.58
CA ARG A 155 2.80 9.26 5.78
C ARG A 155 3.95 10.23 5.61
N LEU A 156 4.06 10.91 4.46
CA LEU A 156 5.06 11.95 4.27
C LEU A 156 4.95 13.00 5.37
N ARG A 157 6.09 13.38 5.91
CA ARG A 157 6.19 14.48 6.89
C ARG A 157 6.60 15.76 6.18
N CYS A 158 6.34 16.91 6.78
CA CYS A 158 6.76 18.18 6.23
C CYS A 158 8.28 18.26 6.03
N VAL A 159 9.04 17.69 6.96
CA VAL A 159 10.51 17.64 6.90
C VAL A 159 11.08 16.73 5.79
N ASP A 160 10.23 15.86 5.21
CA ASP A 160 10.66 14.98 4.14
C ASP A 160 10.81 15.72 2.78
N PHE A 161 10.22 16.91 2.66
CA PHE A 161 10.30 17.73 1.44
C PHE A 161 11.50 18.66 1.47
N ASN A 162 12.31 18.61 0.41
CA ASN A 162 13.29 19.62 0.11
C ASN A 162 12.81 20.41 -1.12
N PHE A 163 12.24 21.59 -0.86
CA PHE A 163 11.66 22.43 -1.89
C PHE A 163 12.71 23.15 -2.76
N ASP A 164 13.93 23.30 -2.27
CA ASP A 164 15.00 23.96 -3.02
C ASP A 164 15.59 23.05 -4.09
N ASN A 165 15.72 21.75 -3.76
CA ASN A 165 16.31 20.75 -4.65
C ASN A 165 15.25 19.86 -5.34
N ASN A 166 13.98 20.19 -5.20
CA ASN A 166 12.86 19.42 -5.75
C ASN A 166 12.96 17.91 -5.44
N THR A 167 13.19 17.56 -4.16
CA THR A 167 13.30 16.17 -3.74
C THR A 167 12.39 15.86 -2.55
N VAL A 168 11.96 14.61 -2.44
CA VAL A 168 11.25 14.09 -1.28
C VAL A 168 11.99 12.87 -0.71
N TYR A 169 12.11 12.81 0.60
CA TYR A 169 12.68 11.69 1.31
C TYR A 169 11.58 10.72 1.75
N ILE A 170 11.72 9.46 1.38
CA ILE A 170 10.81 8.40 1.80
C ILE A 170 11.47 7.64 2.92
N ALA A 171 11.08 7.98 4.15
CA ALA A 171 11.51 7.28 5.35
C ALA A 171 10.72 5.99 5.55
N GLU A 172 11.29 5.04 6.27
CA GLU A 172 10.64 3.78 6.66
C GLU A 172 10.01 3.01 5.48
N GLY A 173 10.69 3.01 4.35
CA GLY A 173 10.34 2.13 3.24
C GLY A 173 10.20 0.69 3.72
N LYS A 174 9.61 -0.19 2.91
CA LYS A 174 9.49 -1.61 3.25
C LYS A 174 10.85 -2.16 3.67
N ARG A 175 10.99 -2.64 4.93
CA ARG A 175 12.24 -3.10 5.57
C ARG A 175 13.31 -2.02 5.77
N HIS A 176 12.90 -0.80 6.16
CA HIS A 176 13.81 0.31 6.47
C HIS A 176 14.76 0.70 5.33
N LYS A 177 14.35 0.51 4.08
CA LYS A 177 15.06 1.05 2.91
C LYS A 177 14.52 2.42 2.58
N ASP A 178 15.24 3.40 3.07
CA ASP A 178 14.97 4.81 2.79
C ASP A 178 15.46 5.17 1.40
N ARG A 179 14.81 6.14 0.76
CA ARG A 179 15.23 6.64 -0.53
C ARG A 179 14.81 8.09 -0.73
N ARG A 180 15.59 8.81 -1.50
CA ARG A 180 15.26 10.16 -1.95
C ARG A 180 14.80 10.11 -3.40
N LEU A 181 13.65 10.72 -3.66
CA LEU A 181 13.04 10.78 -4.98
C LEU A 181 13.14 12.21 -5.52
N PRO A 182 13.68 12.43 -6.73
CA PRO A 182 13.52 13.68 -7.45
C PRO A 182 12.06 13.83 -7.88
N ILE A 183 11.54 15.04 -7.79
CA ILE A 183 10.19 15.41 -8.18
C ILE A 183 10.28 16.45 -9.31
N ASN A 184 9.43 16.28 -10.33
CA ASN A 184 9.29 17.28 -11.38
C ASN A 184 8.87 18.63 -10.79
N GLU A 185 9.41 19.73 -11.35
CA GLU A 185 9.20 21.10 -10.85
C GLU A 185 7.71 21.46 -10.73
N ASN A 186 6.88 21.11 -11.72
CA ASN A 186 5.45 21.38 -11.69
C ASN A 186 4.73 20.67 -10.54
N VAL A 187 5.13 19.42 -10.25
CA VAL A 187 4.57 18.65 -9.13
C VAL A 187 5.05 19.22 -7.79
N MET A 188 6.29 19.66 -7.73
CA MET A 188 6.83 20.29 -6.52
C MET A 188 6.16 21.65 -6.26
N GLU A 189 5.90 22.45 -7.29
CA GLU A 189 5.16 23.71 -7.17
C GLU A 189 3.74 23.47 -6.65
N MET A 190 3.06 22.46 -7.14
CA MET A 190 1.77 22.02 -6.59
C MET A 190 1.87 21.69 -5.10
N CYS A 191 2.93 20.96 -4.70
CA CYS A 191 3.17 20.64 -3.29
C CYS A 191 3.45 21.90 -2.45
N LYS A 192 4.21 22.88 -2.97
CA LYS A 192 4.44 24.18 -2.31
C LYS A 192 3.13 24.93 -2.04
N ARG A 193 2.26 25.02 -3.06
CA ARG A 193 0.95 25.68 -2.90
C ARG A 193 0.08 24.98 -1.86
N TYR A 194 0.01 23.66 -1.90
CA TYR A 194 -0.69 22.89 -0.87
C TYR A 194 -0.10 23.13 0.51
N ASN A 195 1.24 23.16 0.64
CA ASN A 195 1.92 23.42 1.90
C ASN A 195 1.51 24.75 2.51
N LEU A 196 1.52 25.83 1.71
CA LEU A 196 1.11 27.17 2.14
C LEU A 196 -0.36 27.24 2.59
N LEU A 197 -1.24 26.53 1.90
CA LEU A 197 -2.65 26.43 2.32
C LEU A 197 -2.80 25.67 3.64
N ALA A 198 -2.10 24.53 3.76
CA ALA A 198 -2.19 23.71 4.96
C ALA A 198 -1.58 24.37 6.20
N GLU A 199 -0.55 25.22 6.05
CA GLU A 199 0.04 26.01 7.14
C GLU A 199 -0.92 27.06 7.70
N LYS A 200 -1.86 27.56 6.89
CA LYS A 200 -2.91 28.48 7.37
C LYS A 200 -3.97 27.78 8.24
N VAL A 201 -4.13 26.47 8.05
CA VAL A 201 -5.17 25.65 8.74
C VAL A 201 -4.60 24.92 9.95
N PHE A 202 -3.35 24.46 9.86
CA PHE A 202 -2.71 23.65 10.90
C PHE A 202 -1.45 24.35 11.42
N THR A 203 -1.41 24.61 12.71
CA THR A 203 -0.19 25.02 13.41
C THR A 203 0.66 23.80 13.77
N ASN A 204 2.00 23.88 13.59
CA ASN A 204 2.95 22.81 13.97
C ASN A 204 2.63 21.44 13.34
N ARG A 205 2.40 21.42 12.03
CA ARG A 205 2.05 20.23 11.29
C ARG A 205 3.27 19.29 11.15
N GLU A 206 3.09 18.03 11.58
CA GLU A 206 4.09 16.98 11.40
C GLU A 206 3.99 16.32 10.02
N TYR A 207 2.78 15.87 9.67
CA TYR A 207 2.56 15.17 8.41
C TYR A 207 2.19 16.14 7.31
N PHE A 208 2.74 15.93 6.12
CA PHE A 208 2.43 16.75 4.96
C PHE A 208 0.93 16.71 4.64
N PHE A 209 0.35 15.52 4.66
CA PHE A 209 -1.10 15.29 4.58
C PHE A 209 -1.64 14.90 5.95
N GLN A 210 -2.12 15.87 6.70
CA GLN A 210 -2.53 15.71 8.08
C GLN A 210 -4.04 15.89 8.27
N THR A 211 -4.62 15.10 9.17
CA THR A 211 -5.99 15.30 9.66
C THR A 211 -6.02 16.34 10.78
N GLN A 212 -7.21 16.81 11.15
CA GLN A 212 -7.39 17.74 12.28
C GLN A 212 -6.86 17.18 13.62
N SER A 213 -6.80 15.85 13.76
CA SER A 213 -6.25 15.21 14.96
C SER A 213 -4.71 15.08 14.96
N GLY A 214 -4.02 15.74 14.04
CA GLY A 214 -2.56 15.70 13.94
C GLY A 214 -2.00 14.36 13.39
N LYS A 215 -2.85 13.47 12.89
CA LYS A 215 -2.43 12.15 12.39
C LYS A 215 -2.46 12.11 10.87
N PRO A 216 -1.63 11.23 10.25
CA PRO A 216 -1.71 11.02 8.81
C PRO A 216 -3.07 10.39 8.45
N TYR A 217 -3.55 10.65 7.25
CA TYR A 217 -4.77 10.02 6.76
C TYR A 217 -4.69 8.48 6.82
N SER A 218 -5.78 7.82 7.19
CA SER A 218 -5.82 6.36 7.26
C SER A 218 -5.81 5.70 5.87
N ALA A 219 -5.39 4.43 5.80
CA ALA A 219 -5.45 3.67 4.56
C ALA A 219 -6.89 3.51 4.04
N GLY A 220 -7.85 3.39 4.98
CA GLY A 220 -9.28 3.31 4.65
C GLY A 220 -9.80 4.61 4.03
N TRP A 221 -9.38 5.77 4.57
CA TRP A 221 -9.74 7.06 4.00
C TRP A 221 -9.18 7.23 2.58
N LEU A 222 -7.89 6.95 2.38
CA LEU A 222 -7.26 7.07 1.05
C LEU A 222 -7.96 6.16 0.03
N ARG A 223 -8.30 4.94 0.43
CA ARG A 223 -9.05 4.02 -0.44
C ARG A 223 -10.44 4.56 -0.76
N LYS A 224 -11.16 5.10 0.22
CA LYS A 224 -12.49 5.68 0.02
C LYS A 224 -12.43 6.89 -0.91
N ALA A 225 -11.48 7.82 -0.67
CA ALA A 225 -11.28 8.98 -1.54
C ALA A 225 -10.98 8.56 -2.99
N PHE A 226 -10.11 7.56 -3.18
CA PHE A 226 -9.82 7.02 -4.50
C PHE A 226 -11.07 6.45 -5.20
N LEU A 227 -11.87 5.66 -4.48
CA LEU A 227 -13.10 5.07 -5.05
C LEU A 227 -14.14 6.15 -5.38
N THR A 228 -14.30 7.16 -4.54
CA THR A 228 -15.16 8.32 -4.84
C THR A 228 -14.72 9.03 -6.12
N CYS A 229 -13.41 9.29 -6.29
CA CYS A 229 -12.91 9.89 -7.54
C CYS A 229 -13.10 8.95 -8.74
N TRP A 230 -12.93 7.63 -8.55
CA TRP A 230 -13.16 6.65 -9.61
C TRP A 230 -14.62 6.63 -10.08
N GLU A 231 -15.56 6.70 -9.15
CA GLU A 231 -16.99 6.80 -9.46
C GLU A 231 -17.33 8.14 -10.16
N LEU A 232 -16.80 9.27 -9.65
CA LEU A 232 -17.01 10.59 -10.25
C LEU A 232 -16.39 10.73 -11.63
N SER A 233 -15.33 9.98 -11.93
CA SER A 233 -14.66 10.02 -13.24
C SER A 233 -15.50 9.41 -14.38
N GLY A 234 -16.55 8.65 -14.06
CA GLY A 234 -17.34 7.92 -15.05
C GLY A 234 -16.60 6.75 -15.70
N ASN A 235 -15.42 6.39 -15.21
CA ASN A 235 -14.66 5.27 -15.73
C ASN A 235 -15.36 3.93 -15.44
N GLU A 236 -15.24 2.96 -16.37
CA GLU A 236 -15.89 1.65 -16.22
C GLU A 236 -15.47 0.90 -14.97
N THR A 237 -16.44 0.38 -14.23
CA THR A 237 -16.23 -0.39 -13.00
C THR A 237 -15.99 -1.88 -13.22
N GLY A 238 -16.17 -2.38 -14.44
CA GLY A 238 -16.24 -3.82 -14.77
C GLY A 238 -14.90 -4.57 -14.75
N ARG A 239 -13.75 -3.91 -14.72
CA ARG A 239 -12.41 -4.53 -14.80
C ARG A 239 -11.86 -5.05 -13.46
N GLY A 240 -12.64 -5.12 -12.41
CA GLY A 240 -12.21 -5.53 -11.07
C GLY A 240 -12.08 -4.36 -10.08
N SER A 241 -11.53 -4.58 -8.87
CA SER A 241 -11.41 -3.51 -7.89
C SER A 241 -10.20 -2.62 -8.17
N CYS A 242 -10.42 -1.44 -8.73
CA CYS A 242 -9.39 -0.41 -8.80
C CYS A 242 -9.05 0.08 -7.38
N THR A 243 -7.78 0.30 -7.12
CA THR A 243 -7.29 0.75 -5.81
C THR A 243 -6.21 1.81 -6.00
N PRO A 244 -5.83 2.58 -4.96
CA PRO A 244 -4.74 3.54 -5.08
C PRO A 244 -3.41 2.98 -5.62
N TYR A 245 -3.18 1.66 -5.49
CA TYR A 245 -2.02 1.00 -6.12
C TYR A 245 -2.03 1.09 -7.65
N ALA A 246 -3.20 1.24 -8.29
CA ALA A 246 -3.30 1.40 -9.74
C ALA A 246 -2.46 2.59 -10.24
N LEU A 247 -2.40 3.70 -9.50
CA LEU A 247 -1.57 4.85 -9.87
C LEU A 247 -0.08 4.50 -9.93
N ARG A 248 0.41 3.72 -8.98
CA ARG A 248 1.80 3.24 -8.98
C ARG A 248 2.06 2.22 -10.09
N HIS A 249 1.10 1.36 -10.39
CA HIS A 249 1.21 0.43 -11.52
C HIS A 249 1.26 1.19 -12.84
N ASN A 250 0.43 2.21 -13.00
CA ASN A 250 0.44 3.08 -14.19
C ASN A 250 1.77 3.82 -14.34
N PHE A 251 2.31 4.41 -13.26
CA PHE A 251 3.63 5.03 -13.30
C PHE A 251 4.70 4.07 -13.83
N ALA A 252 4.82 2.88 -13.23
CA ALA A 252 5.83 1.91 -13.64
C ALA A 252 5.66 1.47 -15.10
N SER A 253 4.42 1.19 -15.51
CA SER A 253 4.13 0.79 -16.89
C SER A 253 4.45 1.91 -17.88
N GLN A 254 4.18 3.18 -17.55
CA GLN A 254 4.52 4.30 -18.43
C GLN A 254 6.02 4.49 -18.61
N ILE A 255 6.79 4.39 -17.52
CA ILE A 255 8.26 4.48 -17.61
C ILE A 255 8.81 3.36 -18.51
N LEU A 256 8.33 2.13 -18.34
CA LEU A 256 8.76 1.02 -19.18
C LEU A 256 8.37 1.21 -20.64
N MET A 257 7.15 1.72 -20.92
CA MET A 257 6.71 2.02 -22.26
C MET A 257 7.58 3.08 -22.92
N HIS A 258 7.86 4.17 -22.22
CA HIS A 258 8.73 5.23 -22.70
C HIS A 258 10.13 4.70 -23.07
N TRP A 259 10.69 3.80 -22.25
CA TRP A 259 11.97 3.17 -22.58
C TRP A 259 11.90 2.23 -23.79
N VAL A 260 10.76 1.55 -23.99
CA VAL A 260 10.53 0.75 -25.22
C VAL A 260 10.49 1.65 -26.45
N GLU A 261 9.76 2.77 -26.38
CA GLU A 261 9.65 3.77 -27.46
C GLU A 261 11.00 4.41 -27.80
N GLU A 262 11.85 4.64 -26.79
CA GLU A 262 13.23 5.13 -26.99
C GLU A 262 14.23 4.04 -27.43
N GLY A 263 13.78 2.79 -27.58
CA GLY A 263 14.64 1.66 -27.95
C GLY A 263 15.68 1.29 -26.90
N ARG A 264 15.46 1.64 -25.62
CA ARG A 264 16.37 1.30 -24.52
C ARG A 264 16.29 -0.19 -24.18
N ASN A 265 17.43 -0.74 -23.78
CA ASN A 265 17.47 -2.09 -23.26
C ASN A 265 16.79 -2.15 -21.89
N LEU A 266 15.61 -2.77 -21.80
CA LEU A 266 14.82 -2.87 -20.57
C LEU A 266 15.57 -3.59 -19.45
N ASP A 267 16.32 -4.65 -19.75
CA ASP A 267 17.07 -5.39 -18.72
C ASP A 267 18.14 -4.53 -18.04
N ALA A 268 18.77 -3.65 -18.81
CA ALA A 268 19.73 -2.66 -18.27
C ALA A 268 19.03 -1.57 -17.44
N MET A 269 17.78 -1.22 -17.75
CA MET A 269 17.06 -0.11 -17.12
C MET A 269 16.23 -0.53 -15.90
N ILE A 270 15.80 -1.78 -15.81
CA ILE A 270 14.99 -2.30 -14.69
C ILE A 270 15.61 -2.09 -13.30
N PRO A 271 16.94 -2.27 -13.08
CA PRO A 271 17.55 -1.99 -11.79
C PRO A 271 17.31 -0.54 -11.32
N TYR A 272 17.34 0.44 -12.22
CA TYR A 272 17.09 1.85 -11.88
C TYR A 272 15.64 2.07 -11.46
N LEU A 273 14.66 1.53 -12.21
CA LEU A 273 13.25 1.61 -11.83
C LEU A 273 12.99 0.89 -10.51
N SER A 274 13.62 -0.28 -10.31
CA SER A 274 13.51 -1.05 -9.08
C SER A 274 14.01 -0.26 -7.87
N ALA A 275 15.16 0.39 -7.99
CA ALA A 275 15.74 1.25 -6.96
C ALA A 275 14.84 2.47 -6.67
N TYR A 276 14.39 3.17 -7.73
CA TYR A 276 13.50 4.32 -7.62
C TYR A 276 12.19 3.97 -6.91
N MET A 277 11.56 2.87 -7.30
CA MET A 277 10.33 2.40 -6.68
C MET A 277 10.53 1.80 -5.28
N GLY A 278 11.77 1.52 -4.86
CA GLY A 278 12.08 0.86 -3.60
C GLY A 278 11.58 -0.59 -3.58
N HIS A 279 11.79 -1.32 -4.67
CA HIS A 279 11.57 -2.75 -4.72
C HIS A 279 12.76 -3.50 -4.09
N GLU A 280 12.46 -4.54 -3.36
CA GLU A 280 13.48 -5.39 -2.73
C GLU A 280 14.06 -6.40 -3.72
N LYS A 281 13.19 -6.91 -4.58
CA LYS A 281 13.50 -7.90 -5.59
C LYS A 281 13.23 -7.32 -6.96
N PHE A 282 14.14 -7.56 -7.89
CA PHE A 282 13.92 -7.20 -9.30
C PHE A 282 12.67 -7.85 -9.89
N SER A 283 12.31 -9.05 -9.42
CA SER A 283 11.07 -9.73 -9.82
C SER A 283 9.81 -8.90 -9.58
N ASP A 284 9.81 -8.00 -8.57
CA ASP A 284 8.68 -7.11 -8.31
C ASP A 284 8.55 -6.02 -9.40
N THR A 285 9.66 -5.70 -10.09
CA THR A 285 9.70 -4.77 -11.23
C THR A 285 9.46 -5.49 -12.55
N TYR A 286 10.05 -6.68 -12.74
CA TYR A 286 9.79 -7.53 -13.91
C TYR A 286 8.30 -7.87 -14.09
N TYR A 287 7.54 -7.89 -13.01
CA TYR A 287 6.09 -8.05 -13.06
C TYR A 287 5.41 -7.02 -13.99
N TYR A 288 5.92 -5.79 -14.07
CA TYR A 288 5.36 -4.76 -14.94
C TYR A 288 5.63 -4.99 -16.42
N ILE A 289 6.68 -5.72 -16.78
CA ILE A 289 6.96 -6.09 -18.18
C ILE A 289 5.83 -6.97 -18.73
N HIS A 290 5.27 -7.86 -17.92
CA HIS A 290 4.15 -8.69 -18.33
C HIS A 290 2.86 -7.90 -18.59
N LEU A 291 2.79 -6.64 -18.13
CA LEU A 291 1.66 -5.76 -18.37
C LEU A 291 1.83 -4.89 -19.63
N LEU A 292 3.01 -4.88 -20.27
CA LEU A 292 3.28 -4.08 -21.47
C LEU A 292 2.40 -4.46 -22.67
N PRO A 293 2.16 -5.75 -22.98
CA PRO A 293 1.31 -6.13 -24.10
C PRO A 293 -0.13 -5.60 -23.96
N GLU A 294 -0.70 -5.67 -22.76
CA GLU A 294 -2.04 -5.14 -22.48
C GLU A 294 -2.08 -3.62 -22.62
N ARG A 295 -1.02 -2.93 -22.23
CA ARG A 295 -0.90 -1.50 -22.39
C ARG A 295 -0.70 -1.08 -23.83
N LEU A 296 0.13 -1.79 -24.59
CA LEU A 296 0.31 -1.57 -26.02
C LEU A 296 -1.02 -1.67 -26.77
N ALA A 297 -1.87 -2.62 -26.41
CA ALA A 297 -3.20 -2.79 -26.99
C ALA A 297 -4.18 -1.64 -26.64
N LEU A 298 -3.91 -0.88 -25.55
CA LEU A 298 -4.74 0.23 -25.10
C LEU A 298 -4.23 1.61 -25.59
N MET A 299 -3.06 1.66 -26.25
CA MET A 299 -2.48 2.91 -26.72
C MET A 299 -3.06 3.30 -28.08
N ASP A 300 -3.58 4.51 -28.14
CA ASP A 300 -3.81 5.22 -29.40
C ASP A 300 -2.47 5.84 -29.82
N PHE A 301 -1.78 5.23 -30.77
CA PHE A 301 -0.46 5.65 -31.25
C PHE A 301 -0.42 7.04 -31.92
N THR A 302 -1.52 7.78 -31.90
CA THR A 302 -1.67 9.08 -32.59
C THR A 302 -1.45 10.30 -31.68
N ARG A 303 -1.22 10.14 -30.36
CA ARG A 303 -1.07 11.27 -29.43
C ARG A 303 0.12 11.13 -28.48
N SER A 304 1.07 12.07 -28.60
CA SER A 304 2.27 12.23 -27.74
C SER A 304 2.21 13.45 -26.82
N ASP A 305 1.06 13.85 -26.30
CA ASP A 305 0.95 15.07 -25.49
C ASP A 305 0.85 14.81 -23.99
N GLY A 306 1.50 15.70 -23.23
CA GLY A 306 1.73 15.76 -21.80
C GLY A 306 0.71 15.09 -20.86
N ILE A 307 1.20 14.15 -20.09
CA ILE A 307 0.42 13.12 -19.37
C ILE A 307 -0.18 13.62 -18.03
N ILE A 308 0.21 14.78 -17.52
CA ILE A 308 -0.33 15.30 -16.25
C ILE A 308 -1.12 16.57 -16.53
N PRO A 309 -2.46 16.55 -16.38
CA PRO A 309 -3.25 17.77 -16.46
C PRO A 309 -2.81 18.75 -15.37
N VAL A 310 -2.51 19.98 -15.79
CA VAL A 310 -2.17 21.08 -14.87
C VAL A 310 -3.38 21.34 -13.98
N ILE A 311 -3.17 21.37 -12.65
CA ILE A 311 -4.21 21.76 -11.70
C ILE A 311 -4.56 23.23 -11.95
N ARG A 312 -5.83 23.52 -12.19
CA ARG A 312 -6.39 24.86 -12.03
C ARG A 312 -6.78 25.01 -10.54
N LEU A 313 -5.85 25.51 -9.74
CA LEU A 313 -6.10 25.97 -8.37
C LEU A 313 -6.51 27.44 -8.40
#